data_3df8938de7e04ed0b51789620cb1cdf2
#
_entry.id   3df8938de7e04ed0b51789620cb1cdf2
#
_cell.length_a   1.000
_cell.length_b   1.000
_cell.length_c   1.000
_cell.angle_alpha   90.00
_cell.angle_beta   90.00
_cell.angle_gamma   90.00
#
_symmetry.space_group_name_H-M   'P 1'
#
loop_
_entity.id
_entity.type
_entity.pdbx_description
1 polymer ?
#
loop_
_entity_poly.entity_id
_entity_poly.type
_entity_poly.pdbx_seq_one_letter_code
_entity_poly.pdbx_strand_id
1 'polypeptide(L)'
;GGPMRVRISQERELASREGTKKVIDIITYGGNSGERDVKMLSGGERVRVTISALLAMVQLVNERRENNIETLIMDEPLGHLDTDNVSVIMALLHKAVESGVVSSITLVSHNTDVIESAARNLVVSRDDSDGFSSVEEI
;
A
#
# COMPACT_ATOMS: atom_id res chain seq x y z
N GLY A 1 19.45 8.53 -2.94
CA GLY A 1 18.31 9.02 -3.70
C GLY A 1 17.50 9.98 -2.84
N GLY A 2 17.08 11.10 -3.41
CA GLY A 2 16.26 12.08 -2.70
C GLY A 2 14.83 11.56 -2.44
N PRO A 3 14.05 12.23 -1.59
CA PRO A 3 12.69 11.83 -1.28
C PRO A 3 11.81 11.86 -2.54
N MET A 4 11.04 10.80 -2.75
CA MET A 4 10.05 10.74 -3.81
C MET A 4 8.82 11.55 -3.38
N ARG A 5 8.33 12.42 -4.26
CA ARG A 5 7.10 13.20 -4.06
C ARG A 5 6.02 12.67 -4.99
N VAL A 6 4.77 12.71 -4.55
CA VAL A 6 3.61 12.26 -5.30
C VAL A 6 2.66 13.44 -5.52
N ARG A 7 2.14 13.58 -6.73
CA ARG A 7 1.08 14.53 -7.06
C ARG A 7 -0.08 13.76 -7.70
N ILE A 8 -1.29 14.08 -7.30
CA ILE A 8 -2.50 13.61 -7.95
C ILE A 8 -2.90 14.65 -8.99
N SER A 9 -2.95 14.25 -10.26
CA SER A 9 -3.42 15.10 -11.36
C SER A 9 -4.83 14.69 -11.76
N GLN A 10 -5.69 15.68 -12.01
CA GLN A 10 -7.07 15.46 -12.43
C GLN A 10 -7.28 15.59 -13.94
N GLU A 11 -6.28 16.02 -14.68
CA GLU A 11 -6.38 16.28 -16.12
C GLU A 11 -5.21 15.66 -16.87
N ARG A 12 -5.52 15.03 -17.98
CA ARG A 12 -4.54 14.48 -18.93
C ARG A 12 -4.82 15.02 -20.31
N GLU A 13 -3.80 15.58 -20.97
CA GLU A 13 -3.87 15.93 -22.39
C GLU A 13 -4.02 14.67 -23.24
N LEU A 14 -4.95 14.70 -24.19
CA LEU A 14 -5.15 13.61 -25.15
C LEU A 14 -4.13 13.73 -26.28
N ALA A 15 -3.24 12.74 -26.43
CA ALA A 15 -2.19 12.73 -27.45
C ALA A 15 -2.68 12.70 -28.90
N SER A 16 -3.99 12.51 -29.15
CA SER A 16 -4.55 12.32 -30.49
C SER A 16 -5.73 13.24 -30.86
N ARG A 17 -6.20 14.11 -29.95
CA ARG A 17 -7.28 15.09 -30.21
C ARG A 17 -7.10 16.28 -29.31
N GLU A 18 -7.44 17.49 -29.80
CA GLU A 18 -7.58 18.67 -28.94
C GLU A 18 -8.66 18.42 -27.90
N GLY A 19 -8.27 18.22 -26.63
CA GLY A 19 -9.14 18.04 -25.49
C GLY A 19 -8.42 17.47 -24.28
N THR A 20 -8.91 17.80 -23.10
CA THR A 20 -8.49 17.23 -21.82
C THR A 20 -9.48 16.19 -21.37
N LYS A 21 -9.00 15.02 -20.94
CA LYS A 21 -9.83 14.02 -20.28
C LYS A 21 -9.63 14.14 -18.77
N LYS A 22 -10.72 14.21 -18.01
CA LYS A 22 -10.65 14.11 -16.55
C LYS A 22 -10.25 12.68 -16.16
N VAL A 23 -9.04 12.51 -15.68
CA VAL A 23 -8.50 11.26 -15.13
C VAL A 23 -7.75 11.58 -13.85
N ILE A 24 -7.74 10.63 -12.94
CA ILE A 24 -6.89 10.72 -11.76
C ILE A 24 -5.60 9.98 -12.11
N ASP A 25 -4.52 10.73 -12.31
CA ASP A 25 -3.18 10.19 -12.51
C ASP A 25 -2.33 10.48 -11.29
N ILE A 26 -1.57 9.47 -10.86
CA ILE A 26 -0.57 9.61 -9.80
C ILE A 26 0.78 9.82 -10.48
N ILE A 27 1.36 11.00 -10.29
CA ILE A 27 2.63 11.40 -10.87
C ILE A 27 3.68 11.45 -9.77
N THR A 28 4.81 10.83 -9.99
CA THR A 28 5.92 10.80 -9.05
C THR A 28 7.03 11.73 -9.49
N TYR A 29 7.64 12.43 -8.53
CA TYR A 29 8.80 13.29 -8.72
C TYR A 29 9.92 12.82 -7.81
N GLY A 30 11.12 12.73 -8.32
CA GLY A 30 12.29 12.44 -7.49
C GLY A 30 13.39 11.68 -8.22
N GLY A 31 14.57 11.65 -7.60
CA GLY A 31 15.76 11.12 -8.23
C GLY A 31 16.24 11.97 -9.42
N ASN A 32 17.10 11.39 -10.26
CA ASN A 32 17.70 12.06 -11.43
C ASN A 32 16.78 12.09 -12.67
N SER A 33 15.52 11.69 -12.55
CA SER A 33 14.67 11.36 -13.71
C SER A 33 13.48 12.29 -13.92
N GLY A 34 13.29 13.31 -13.08
CA GLY A 34 12.16 14.26 -13.25
C GLY A 34 10.78 13.65 -12.94
N GLU A 35 9.78 14.07 -13.69
CA GLU A 35 8.39 13.62 -13.60
C GLU A 35 8.21 12.25 -14.26
N ARG A 36 7.59 11.28 -13.54
CA ARG A 36 7.29 9.94 -14.05
C ARG A 36 5.85 9.55 -13.75
N ASP A 37 5.17 8.96 -14.73
CA ASP A 37 3.91 8.22 -14.49
C ASP A 37 4.22 7.00 -13.60
N VAL A 38 3.33 6.71 -12.64
CA VAL A 38 3.42 5.52 -11.77
C VAL A 38 3.55 4.22 -12.58
N LYS A 39 3.03 4.20 -13.81
CA LYS A 39 3.14 3.05 -14.71
C LYS A 39 4.58 2.77 -15.16
N MET A 40 5.46 3.75 -15.07
CA MET A 40 6.89 3.63 -15.43
C MET A 40 7.76 3.18 -14.25
N LEU A 41 7.18 3.05 -13.06
CA LEU A 41 7.88 2.60 -11.87
C LEU A 41 8.08 1.08 -11.89
N SER A 42 9.14 0.62 -11.24
CA SER A 42 9.32 -0.81 -10.93
C SER A 42 8.16 -1.34 -10.09
N GLY A 43 7.98 -2.66 -10.04
CA GLY A 43 6.92 -3.28 -9.25
C GLY A 43 6.94 -2.81 -7.79
N GLY A 44 8.11 -2.88 -7.14
CA GLY A 44 8.29 -2.45 -5.75
C GLY A 44 8.07 -0.96 -5.53
N GLU A 45 8.58 -0.10 -6.42
CA GLU A 45 8.32 1.35 -6.36
C GLU A 45 6.84 1.67 -6.49
N ARG A 46 6.13 0.98 -7.39
CA ARG A 46 4.69 1.16 -7.59
C ARG A 46 3.90 0.80 -6.33
N VAL A 47 4.19 -0.33 -5.70
CA VAL A 47 3.51 -0.75 -4.46
C VAL A 47 3.78 0.25 -3.34
N ARG A 48 5.04 0.70 -3.16
CA ARG A 48 5.38 1.75 -2.17
C ARG A 48 4.58 3.02 -2.38
N VAL A 49 4.50 3.53 -3.61
CA VAL A 49 3.72 4.73 -3.94
C VAL A 49 2.23 4.51 -3.68
N THR A 50 1.69 3.35 -4.06
CA THR A 50 0.28 3.03 -3.86
C THR A 50 -0.08 2.98 -2.37
N ILE A 51 0.70 2.28 -1.56
CA ILE A 51 0.47 2.20 -0.10
C ILE A 51 0.65 3.57 0.56
N SER A 52 1.68 4.34 0.18
CA SER A 52 1.88 5.71 0.70
C SER A 52 0.70 6.63 0.36
N ALA A 53 0.17 6.54 -0.87
CA ALA A 53 -0.99 7.31 -1.28
C ALA A 53 -2.26 6.89 -0.53
N LEU A 54 -2.46 5.59 -0.30
CA LEU A 54 -3.55 5.06 0.51
C LEU A 54 -3.51 5.61 1.94
N LEU A 55 -2.35 5.52 2.61
CA LEU A 55 -2.18 6.03 3.98
C LEU A 55 -2.40 7.55 4.05
N ALA A 56 -1.91 8.30 3.07
CA ALA A 56 -2.15 9.74 3.00
C ALA A 56 -3.65 10.08 2.81
N MET A 57 -4.38 9.30 2.01
CA MET A 57 -5.83 9.45 1.87
C MET A 57 -6.57 9.13 3.17
N VAL A 58 -6.18 8.06 3.87
CA VAL A 58 -6.75 7.70 5.17
C VAL A 58 -6.53 8.83 6.17
N GLN A 59 -5.30 9.33 6.27
CA GLN A 59 -4.99 10.47 7.14
C GLN A 59 -5.86 11.70 6.80
N LEU A 60 -5.98 12.06 5.52
CA LEU A 60 -6.79 13.19 5.09
C LEU A 60 -8.29 13.00 5.41
N VAL A 61 -8.81 11.77 5.31
CA VAL A 61 -10.19 11.45 5.69
C VAL A 61 -10.38 11.59 7.19
N ASN A 62 -9.43 11.07 7.98
CA ASN A 62 -9.47 11.12 9.44
C ASN A 62 -9.38 12.55 9.97
N GLU A 63 -8.60 13.43 9.32
CA GLU A 63 -8.52 14.86 9.67
C GLU A 63 -9.84 15.64 9.42
N ARG A 64 -10.72 15.13 8.57
CA ARG A 64 -11.92 15.84 8.10
C ARG A 64 -13.23 15.26 8.62
N ARG A 65 -13.22 14.13 9.31
CA ARG A 65 -14.44 13.41 9.74
C ARG A 65 -14.47 13.22 11.25
N GLU A 66 -15.69 13.12 11.79
CA GLU A 66 -15.91 12.73 13.19
C GLU A 66 -15.64 11.23 13.42
N ASN A 67 -15.84 10.39 12.40
CA ASN A 67 -15.57 8.96 12.44
C ASN A 67 -14.29 8.65 11.66
N ASN A 68 -13.31 8.09 12.34
CA ASN A 68 -12.01 7.75 11.79
C ASN A 68 -12.01 6.36 11.17
N ILE A 69 -11.20 6.20 10.13
CA ILE A 69 -10.79 4.87 9.64
C ILE A 69 -9.73 4.37 10.61
N GLU A 70 -10.08 3.38 11.42
CA GLU A 70 -9.20 2.85 12.46
C GLU A 70 -8.44 1.61 12.00
N THR A 71 -9.00 0.84 11.08
CA THR A 71 -8.42 -0.43 10.64
C THR A 71 -8.30 -0.48 9.12
N LEU A 72 -7.15 -0.94 8.62
CA LEU A 72 -6.95 -1.31 7.22
C LEU A 72 -6.81 -2.83 7.11
N ILE A 73 -7.48 -3.40 6.11
CA ILE A 73 -7.33 -4.81 5.75
C ILE A 73 -6.85 -4.86 4.30
N MET A 74 -5.74 -5.54 4.06
CA MET A 74 -5.14 -5.68 2.74
C MET A 74 -4.90 -7.15 2.42
N ASP A 75 -5.34 -7.57 1.23
CA ASP A 75 -5.20 -8.92 0.74
C ASP A 75 -4.06 -8.99 -0.27
N GLU A 76 -3.05 -9.82 0.04
CA GLU A 76 -1.82 -10.05 -0.75
C GLU A 76 -1.13 -8.79 -1.31
N PRO A 77 -1.01 -7.68 -0.54
CA PRO A 77 -0.50 -6.42 -1.08
C PRO A 77 0.99 -6.50 -1.45
N LEU A 78 1.74 -7.47 -0.94
CA LEU A 78 3.19 -7.61 -1.05
C LEU A 78 3.64 -8.92 -1.71
N GLY A 79 2.71 -9.72 -2.24
CA GLY A 79 2.96 -11.11 -2.69
C GLY A 79 3.99 -11.28 -3.82
N HIS A 80 4.35 -10.21 -4.54
CA HIS A 80 5.29 -10.25 -5.67
C HIS A 80 6.55 -9.41 -5.45
N LEU A 81 6.84 -9.05 -4.21
CA LEU A 81 7.98 -8.20 -3.88
C LEU A 81 9.16 -9.02 -3.36
N ASP A 82 10.36 -8.51 -3.63
CA ASP A 82 11.58 -9.00 -2.99
C ASP A 82 11.66 -8.58 -1.51
N THR A 83 12.50 -9.24 -0.74
CA THR A 83 12.71 -9.03 0.70
C THR A 83 13.01 -7.57 1.06
N ASP A 84 13.82 -6.88 0.25
CA ASP A 84 14.20 -5.48 0.51
C ASP A 84 12.98 -4.56 0.40
N ASN A 85 12.15 -4.75 -0.63
CA ASN A 85 10.92 -3.99 -0.81
C ASN A 85 9.88 -4.32 0.27
N VAL A 86 9.73 -5.59 0.66
CA VAL A 86 8.87 -6.01 1.78
C VAL A 86 9.27 -5.28 3.06
N SER A 87 10.54 -5.32 3.44
CA SER A 87 11.07 -4.69 4.65
C SER A 87 10.76 -3.19 4.71
N VAL A 88 10.96 -2.47 3.59
CA VAL A 88 10.66 -1.03 3.51
C VAL A 88 9.17 -0.74 3.70
N ILE A 89 8.31 -1.57 3.10
CA ILE A 89 6.86 -1.36 3.20
C ILE A 89 6.36 -1.74 4.58
N MET A 90 6.83 -2.84 5.17
CA MET A 90 6.48 -3.22 6.54
C MET A 90 6.86 -2.12 7.53
N ALA A 91 8.06 -1.53 7.41
CA ALA A 91 8.48 -0.39 8.21
C ALA A 91 7.55 0.83 8.05
N LEU A 92 7.07 1.10 6.82
CA LEU A 92 6.09 2.16 6.56
C LEU A 92 4.74 1.88 7.25
N LEU A 93 4.24 0.63 7.18
CA LEU A 93 2.99 0.23 7.81
C LEU A 93 3.07 0.29 9.34
N HIS A 94 4.15 -0.21 9.93
CA HIS A 94 4.41 -0.06 11.38
C HIS A 94 4.40 1.41 11.81
N LYS A 95 5.10 2.27 11.07
CA LYS A 95 5.13 3.70 11.34
C LYS A 95 3.75 4.35 11.24
N ALA A 96 2.89 3.90 10.33
CA ALA A 96 1.53 4.42 10.20
C ALA A 96 0.67 4.10 11.44
N VAL A 97 0.83 2.91 12.03
CA VAL A 97 0.19 2.52 13.29
C VAL A 97 0.77 3.31 14.46
N GLU A 98 2.10 3.35 14.59
CA GLU A 98 2.79 4.08 15.67
C GLU A 98 2.45 5.57 15.69
N SER A 99 2.30 6.19 14.52
CA SER A 99 1.95 7.60 14.40
C SER A 99 0.45 7.89 14.53
N GLY A 100 -0.38 6.86 14.70
CA GLY A 100 -1.83 6.99 14.87
C GLY A 100 -2.60 7.35 13.59
N VAL A 101 -2.01 7.14 12.41
CA VAL A 101 -2.74 7.27 11.13
C VAL A 101 -3.89 6.27 11.07
N VAL A 102 -3.64 5.06 11.58
CA VAL A 102 -4.63 4.00 11.83
C VAL A 102 -4.29 3.31 13.15
N SER A 103 -5.28 2.65 13.77
CA SER A 103 -5.09 1.89 15.01
C SER A 103 -4.53 0.49 14.74
N SER A 104 -4.87 -0.11 13.60
CA SER A 104 -4.42 -1.44 13.22
C SER A 104 -4.37 -1.65 11.71
N ILE A 105 -3.50 -2.58 11.29
CA ILE A 105 -3.41 -3.04 9.91
C ILE A 105 -3.39 -4.56 9.93
N THR A 106 -4.27 -5.18 9.15
CA THR A 106 -4.31 -6.63 8.93
C THR A 106 -3.87 -6.92 7.50
N LEU A 107 -2.87 -7.78 7.36
CA LEU A 107 -2.40 -8.26 6.06
C LEU A 107 -2.76 -9.73 5.90
N VAL A 108 -3.38 -10.09 4.79
CA VAL A 108 -3.48 -11.48 4.36
C VAL A 108 -2.29 -11.74 3.45
N SER A 109 -1.44 -12.69 3.78
CA SER A 109 -0.24 -12.98 2.98
C SER A 109 0.26 -14.40 3.20
N HIS A 110 0.88 -14.97 2.18
CA HIS A 110 1.65 -16.20 2.24
C HIS A 110 3.17 -15.95 2.17
N ASN A 111 3.59 -14.69 2.13
CA ASN A 111 4.99 -14.30 2.08
C ASN A 111 5.62 -14.39 3.47
N THR A 112 6.67 -15.21 3.60
CA THR A 112 7.39 -15.46 4.87
C THR A 112 7.96 -14.18 5.48
N ASP A 113 8.53 -13.29 4.66
CA ASP A 113 9.11 -12.02 5.14
C ASP A 113 8.04 -11.10 5.77
N VAL A 114 6.80 -11.14 5.25
CA VAL A 114 5.66 -10.41 5.82
C VAL A 114 5.26 -11.03 7.17
N ILE A 115 5.15 -12.35 7.22
CA ILE A 115 4.77 -13.11 8.43
C ILE A 115 5.80 -12.86 9.55
N GLU A 116 7.08 -12.96 9.25
CA GLU A 116 8.15 -12.73 10.23
C GLU A 116 8.24 -11.28 10.71
N SER A 117 7.79 -10.32 9.90
CA SER A 117 7.79 -8.90 10.25
C SER A 117 6.54 -8.45 10.98
N ALA A 118 5.50 -9.26 11.06
CA ALA A 118 4.24 -8.92 11.71
C ALA A 118 4.36 -9.02 13.24
N ALA A 119 3.63 -8.17 13.97
CA ALA A 119 3.60 -8.20 15.43
C ALA A 119 2.81 -9.41 15.99
N ARG A 120 1.84 -9.91 15.23
CA ARG A 120 0.97 -11.06 15.56
C ARG A 120 0.59 -11.77 14.28
N ASN A 121 0.52 -13.09 14.33
CA ASN A 121 0.13 -13.91 13.20
C ASN A 121 -1.06 -14.81 13.54
N LEU A 122 -2.02 -14.86 12.61
CA LEU A 122 -3.12 -15.83 12.64
C LEU A 122 -2.95 -16.76 11.44
N VAL A 123 -2.80 -18.04 11.71
CA VAL A 123 -2.69 -19.07 10.68
C VAL A 123 -4.07 -19.69 10.49
N VAL A 124 -4.58 -19.62 9.26
CA VAL A 124 -5.81 -20.27 8.85
C VAL A 124 -5.46 -21.54 8.09
N SER A 125 -5.83 -22.69 8.64
CA SER A 125 -5.60 -23.99 8.03
C SER A 125 -6.93 -24.66 7.70
N ARG A 126 -6.98 -25.42 6.61
CA ARG A 126 -8.13 -26.24 6.23
C ARG A 126 -7.73 -27.71 6.35
N ASP A 127 -8.55 -28.49 7.03
CA ASP A 127 -8.44 -29.94 7.02
C ASP A 127 -9.21 -30.50 5.83
N ASP A 128 -8.50 -31.14 4.91
CA ASP A 128 -9.09 -31.72 3.68
C ASP A 128 -9.92 -32.99 3.98
N SER A 129 -9.76 -33.59 5.17
CA SER A 129 -10.46 -34.82 5.56
C SER A 129 -11.90 -34.57 6.02
N ASP A 130 -12.16 -33.46 6.68
CA ASP A 130 -13.47 -33.08 7.21
C ASP A 130 -14.02 -31.77 6.65
N GLY A 131 -13.20 -31.02 5.89
CA GLY A 131 -13.56 -29.77 5.24
C GLY A 131 -13.68 -28.57 6.17
N PHE A 132 -13.35 -28.72 7.45
CA PHE A 132 -13.34 -27.61 8.42
C PHE A 132 -12.07 -26.78 8.34
N SER A 133 -12.20 -25.51 8.70
CA SER A 133 -11.06 -24.61 8.85
C SER A 133 -10.80 -24.32 10.31
N SER A 134 -9.53 -24.24 10.69
CA SER A 134 -9.08 -23.84 12.02
C SER A 134 -8.28 -22.55 11.94
N VAL A 135 -8.28 -21.78 13.04
CA VAL A 135 -7.48 -20.56 13.18
C VAL A 135 -6.61 -20.72 14.42
N GLU A 136 -5.33 -20.47 14.26
CA GLU A 136 -4.33 -20.58 15.32
C GLU A 136 -3.51 -19.27 15.37
N GLU A 137 -3.25 -18.77 16.58
CA GLU A 137 -2.34 -17.64 16.79
C GLU A 137 -0.93 -18.16 17.09
N ILE A 138 0.09 -17.66 16.38
CA ILE A 138 1.49 -18.05 16.52
C ILE A 138 2.40 -16.84 16.72
#